data_1ae0be7ba9871573d60251fdc5756f58
#
_entry.id   1ae0be7ba9871573d60251fdc5756f58
#
_cell.length_a   1.000
_cell.length_b   1.000
_cell.length_c   1.000
_cell.angle_alpha   90.00
_cell.angle_beta   90.00
_cell.angle_gamma   90.00
#
_symmetry.space_group_name_H-M   'P 1'
#
loop_
_entity.id
_entity.type
_entity.pdbx_description
1 polymer ?
#
loop_
_entity_poly.entity_id
_entity_poly.type
_entity_poly.pdbx_seq_one_letter_code
_entity_poly.pdbx_strand_id
1 'polypeptide(L)'
;MATIKDIAREAGVSAATVSRVLNNDLSLSVSPDTKNRVFLIAEQLGYKPSRLRQLKRNTERAGKTVALLLWCSIEEERDDPYYASIRRGIELRCEELGLTLGQTLRGRSSLGTLQKADGLIVVGGVDPEEVSKLYPDKNTIVLVDQYHEQLEYDSVRLHFRQAVDQALGHLLELGHRQIGFIGGKSDGERRAHYFERFMRERGLYNPQFVRVGAWSTADGYLMMNELLAEQERPTACFAASDPLAIGALRALHGHGVKVPEDMAVVGFDDIEMAAFVQPPLTTVRAYPEQMGKAAVQLLSERFEGREPPAYNVIGTKLVIRESSCLNSKINS
;
A
#
# COMPACT_ATOMS: atom_id res chain seq x y z
N MET A 1 11.73 1.39 -30.48
CA MET A 1 11.99 -0.04 -30.26
C MET A 1 11.16 -0.83 -31.27
N ALA A 2 11.77 -1.74 -32.03
CA ALA A 2 11.03 -2.55 -33.00
C ALA A 2 9.98 -3.45 -32.30
N THR A 3 8.85 -3.62 -32.95
CA THR A 3 7.72 -4.40 -32.48
C THR A 3 7.53 -5.68 -33.31
N ILE A 4 6.74 -6.63 -32.78
CA ILE A 4 6.33 -7.83 -33.56
C ILE A 4 5.64 -7.42 -34.86
N LYS A 5 4.91 -6.30 -34.89
CA LYS A 5 4.24 -5.77 -36.08
C LYS A 5 5.24 -5.27 -37.14
N ASP A 6 6.35 -4.68 -36.73
CA ASP A 6 7.38 -4.22 -37.64
C ASP A 6 8.09 -5.42 -38.32
N ILE A 7 8.42 -6.43 -37.52
CA ILE A 7 9.00 -7.68 -38.05
C ILE A 7 8.01 -8.38 -39.01
N ALA A 8 6.72 -8.42 -38.65
CA ALA A 8 5.68 -9.03 -39.46
C ALA A 8 5.57 -8.34 -40.84
N ARG A 9 5.60 -7.01 -40.84
CA ARG A 9 5.58 -6.22 -42.08
C ARG A 9 6.78 -6.51 -42.98
N GLU A 10 7.99 -6.52 -42.42
CA GLU A 10 9.21 -6.75 -43.19
C GLU A 10 9.40 -8.22 -43.60
N ALA A 11 8.96 -9.16 -42.77
CA ALA A 11 9.03 -10.59 -43.06
C ALA A 11 7.91 -11.05 -44.01
N GLY A 12 6.88 -10.23 -44.27
CA GLY A 12 5.75 -10.59 -45.12
C GLY A 12 4.88 -11.72 -44.52
N VAL A 13 4.75 -11.75 -43.17
CA VAL A 13 3.96 -12.76 -42.45
C VAL A 13 3.08 -12.11 -41.40
N SER A 14 2.12 -12.85 -40.82
CA SER A 14 1.28 -12.33 -39.77
C SER A 14 2.06 -12.08 -38.46
N ALA A 15 1.61 -11.13 -37.64
CA ALA A 15 2.18 -10.89 -36.31
C ALA A 15 2.08 -12.15 -35.39
N ALA A 16 1.03 -12.95 -35.58
CA ALA A 16 0.87 -14.23 -34.87
C ALA A 16 1.95 -15.23 -35.31
N THR A 17 2.26 -15.30 -36.59
CA THR A 17 3.34 -16.14 -37.13
C THR A 17 4.69 -15.74 -36.56
N VAL A 18 5.01 -14.42 -36.58
CA VAL A 18 6.25 -13.89 -35.97
C VAL A 18 6.34 -14.27 -34.50
N SER A 19 5.27 -14.02 -33.72
CA SER A 19 5.25 -14.35 -32.29
C SER A 19 5.53 -15.84 -32.03
N ARG A 20 4.89 -16.74 -32.78
CA ARG A 20 5.06 -18.18 -32.64
C ARG A 20 6.44 -18.65 -33.05
N VAL A 21 7.00 -18.12 -34.17
CA VAL A 21 8.38 -18.41 -34.62
C VAL A 21 9.40 -17.98 -33.57
N LEU A 22 9.30 -16.74 -33.05
CA LEU A 22 10.23 -16.20 -32.08
C LEU A 22 10.13 -16.90 -30.69
N ASN A 23 8.99 -17.49 -30.37
CA ASN A 23 8.78 -18.30 -29.16
C ASN A 23 9.07 -19.79 -29.37
N ASN A 24 9.57 -20.18 -30.55
CA ASN A 24 9.93 -21.55 -30.90
C ASN A 24 8.77 -22.53 -30.71
N ASP A 25 7.57 -22.14 -31.16
CA ASP A 25 6.37 -22.97 -31.07
C ASP A 25 6.49 -24.16 -32.06
N LEU A 26 6.68 -25.36 -31.51
CA LEU A 26 6.86 -26.60 -32.28
C LEU A 26 5.58 -27.01 -33.05
N SER A 27 4.41 -26.50 -32.66
CA SER A 27 3.15 -26.79 -33.34
C SER A 27 2.93 -25.92 -34.59
N LEU A 28 3.80 -24.94 -34.84
CA LEU A 28 3.70 -24.05 -35.99
C LEU A 28 4.33 -24.68 -37.25
N SER A 29 3.49 -24.95 -38.24
CA SER A 29 3.91 -25.43 -39.55
C SER A 29 4.21 -24.26 -40.49
N VAL A 30 5.49 -23.85 -40.56
CA VAL A 30 6.02 -22.84 -41.49
C VAL A 30 7.34 -23.36 -42.07
N SER A 31 7.66 -22.93 -43.31
CA SER A 31 8.90 -23.35 -43.95
C SER A 31 10.14 -22.87 -43.17
N PRO A 32 11.25 -23.62 -43.24
CA PRO A 32 12.54 -23.23 -42.67
C PRO A 32 12.98 -21.82 -43.13
N ASP A 33 12.76 -21.48 -44.39
CA ASP A 33 13.11 -20.19 -44.98
C ASP A 33 12.32 -19.04 -44.31
N THR A 34 11.05 -19.28 -44.03
CA THR A 34 10.22 -18.30 -43.33
C THR A 34 10.70 -18.10 -41.88
N LYS A 35 11.08 -19.19 -41.19
CA LYS A 35 11.66 -19.10 -39.83
C LYS A 35 12.94 -18.28 -39.84
N ASN A 36 13.88 -18.61 -40.74
CA ASN A 36 15.17 -17.91 -40.85
C ASN A 36 14.98 -16.44 -41.19
N ARG A 37 14.08 -16.12 -42.11
CA ARG A 37 13.77 -14.72 -42.48
C ARG A 37 13.24 -13.93 -41.29
N VAL A 38 12.34 -14.49 -40.49
CA VAL A 38 11.81 -13.83 -39.27
C VAL A 38 12.92 -13.59 -38.23
N PHE A 39 13.84 -14.56 -38.05
CA PHE A 39 14.97 -14.41 -37.12
C PHE A 39 15.96 -13.32 -37.60
N LEU A 40 16.33 -13.32 -38.87
CA LEU A 40 17.23 -12.33 -39.46
C LEU A 40 16.67 -10.91 -39.33
N ILE A 41 15.39 -10.71 -39.66
CA ILE A 41 14.75 -9.41 -39.55
C ILE A 41 14.63 -8.97 -38.07
N ALA A 42 14.31 -9.90 -37.17
CA ALA A 42 14.27 -9.60 -35.75
C ALA A 42 15.65 -9.14 -35.20
N GLU A 43 16.72 -9.76 -35.67
CA GLU A 43 18.09 -9.41 -35.33
C GLU A 43 18.47 -8.03 -35.91
N GLN A 44 18.21 -7.78 -37.19
CA GLN A 44 18.47 -6.51 -37.87
C GLN A 44 17.74 -5.34 -37.22
N LEU A 45 16.52 -5.56 -36.75
CA LEU A 45 15.71 -4.56 -36.05
C LEU A 45 16.03 -4.45 -34.54
N GLY A 46 17.01 -5.23 -34.05
CA GLY A 46 17.35 -5.27 -32.63
C GLY A 46 16.21 -5.76 -31.72
N TYR A 47 15.27 -6.55 -32.28
CA TYR A 47 14.14 -7.08 -31.52
C TYR A 47 14.58 -8.28 -30.66
N LYS A 48 14.35 -8.17 -29.34
CA LYS A 48 14.57 -9.29 -28.42
C LYS A 48 13.21 -9.89 -28.03
N PRO A 49 12.96 -11.19 -28.30
CA PRO A 49 11.73 -11.88 -27.87
C PRO A 49 11.46 -11.68 -26.38
N SER A 50 10.20 -11.61 -25.98
CA SER A 50 9.79 -11.43 -24.58
C SER A 50 10.42 -12.48 -23.65
N ARG A 51 10.54 -13.73 -24.11
CA ARG A 51 11.18 -14.82 -23.38
C ARG A 51 12.68 -14.56 -23.10
N LEU A 52 13.43 -14.04 -24.08
CA LEU A 52 14.84 -13.70 -23.90
C LEU A 52 15.02 -12.49 -22.98
N ARG A 53 14.11 -11.50 -23.05
CA ARG A 53 14.07 -10.37 -22.10
C ARG A 53 13.77 -10.87 -20.69
N GLN A 54 12.85 -11.79 -20.54
CA GLN A 54 12.48 -12.37 -19.24
C GLN A 54 13.61 -13.24 -18.67
N LEU A 55 14.29 -14.02 -19.51
CA LEU A 55 15.48 -14.78 -19.10
C LEU A 55 16.62 -13.85 -18.64
N LYS A 56 16.90 -12.77 -19.38
CA LYS A 56 17.90 -11.77 -19.00
C LYS A 56 17.53 -11.11 -17.65
N ARG A 57 16.27 -10.67 -17.50
CA ARG A 57 15.75 -10.11 -16.25
C ARG A 57 15.89 -11.10 -15.09
N ASN A 58 15.54 -12.36 -15.29
CA ASN A 58 15.68 -13.39 -14.27
C ASN A 58 17.14 -13.60 -13.88
N THR A 59 18.08 -13.53 -14.84
CA THR A 59 19.53 -13.65 -14.56
C THR A 59 20.07 -12.43 -13.81
N GLU A 60 19.62 -11.23 -14.15
CA GLU A 60 20.05 -9.98 -13.48
C GLU A 60 19.53 -9.89 -12.03
N ARG A 61 18.42 -10.52 -11.71
CA ARG A 61 17.80 -10.60 -10.38
C ARG A 61 18.27 -11.79 -9.56
N ALA A 62 18.61 -12.91 -10.22
CA ALA A 62 18.94 -14.15 -9.55
C ALA A 62 20.08 -13.99 -8.56
N GLY A 63 19.84 -14.40 -7.31
CA GLY A 63 20.81 -14.32 -6.23
C GLY A 63 20.94 -12.93 -5.58
N LYS A 64 20.15 -11.93 -5.99
CA LYS A 64 20.11 -10.63 -5.31
C LYS A 64 19.48 -10.75 -3.94
N THR A 65 20.09 -10.10 -2.95
CA THR A 65 19.63 -10.08 -1.56
C THR A 65 18.98 -8.73 -1.25
N VAL A 66 17.76 -8.77 -0.73
CA VAL A 66 16.98 -7.61 -0.29
C VAL A 66 16.98 -7.54 1.22
N ALA A 67 17.40 -6.43 1.80
CA ALA A 67 17.24 -6.15 3.22
C ALA A 67 15.90 -5.43 3.46
N LEU A 68 15.35 -5.61 4.65
CA LEU A 68 14.11 -4.98 5.09
C LEU A 68 14.35 -4.18 6.36
N LEU A 69 13.90 -2.93 6.38
CA LEU A 69 13.86 -2.08 7.56
C LEU A 69 12.42 -1.75 7.89
N LEU A 70 11.93 -2.22 9.04
CA LEU A 70 10.61 -1.92 9.57
C LEU A 70 10.73 -0.91 10.71
N TRP A 71 9.97 0.18 10.65
CA TRP A 71 9.97 1.19 11.70
C TRP A 71 9.37 0.69 13.03
N CYS A 72 8.52 -0.33 12.98
CA CYS A 72 7.81 -0.89 14.12
C CYS A 72 8.57 -2.05 14.79
N SER A 73 8.38 -2.22 16.08
CA SER A 73 8.81 -3.39 16.85
C SER A 73 7.99 -4.64 16.49
N ILE A 74 8.38 -5.80 17.03
CA ILE A 74 7.59 -7.05 16.87
C ILE A 74 6.24 -6.93 17.56
N GLU A 75 6.22 -6.28 18.71
CA GLU A 75 5.01 -6.07 19.51
C GLU A 75 4.02 -5.16 18.79
N GLU A 76 4.50 -4.02 18.25
CA GLU A 76 3.67 -3.09 17.46
C GLU A 76 3.13 -3.76 16.18
N GLU A 77 3.94 -4.57 15.47
CA GLU A 77 3.50 -5.31 14.28
C GLU A 77 2.43 -6.36 14.61
N ARG A 78 2.49 -6.96 15.82
CA ARG A 78 1.47 -7.91 16.27
C ARG A 78 0.16 -7.22 16.61
N ASP A 79 0.23 -6.03 17.20
CA ASP A 79 -0.94 -5.27 17.64
C ASP A 79 -1.63 -4.55 16.47
N ASP A 80 -0.88 -4.24 15.40
CA ASP A 80 -1.40 -3.70 14.13
C ASP A 80 -0.98 -4.58 12.94
N PRO A 81 -1.89 -5.39 12.38
CA PRO A 81 -1.60 -6.31 11.27
C PRO A 81 -1.31 -5.60 9.92
N TYR A 82 -1.45 -4.28 9.83
CA TYR A 82 -1.17 -3.50 8.62
C TYR A 82 0.27 -3.70 8.15
N TYR A 83 1.26 -3.50 9.05
CA TYR A 83 2.68 -3.66 8.71
C TYR A 83 3.08 -5.12 8.46
N ALA A 84 2.48 -6.06 9.20
CA ALA A 84 2.64 -7.49 8.94
C ALA A 84 2.16 -7.87 7.53
N SER A 85 1.08 -7.25 7.05
CA SER A 85 0.56 -7.48 5.69
C SER A 85 1.46 -6.89 4.61
N ILE A 86 2.07 -5.72 4.84
CA ILE A 86 3.09 -5.15 3.92
C ILE A 86 4.28 -6.11 3.83
N ARG A 87 4.82 -6.56 4.98
CA ARG A 87 5.95 -7.50 5.04
C ARG A 87 5.63 -8.80 4.31
N ARG A 88 4.44 -9.37 4.53
CA ARG A 88 3.98 -10.56 3.80
C ARG A 88 3.99 -10.34 2.29
N GLY A 89 3.52 -9.19 1.82
CA GLY A 89 3.57 -8.83 0.40
C GLY A 89 5.00 -8.79 -0.16
N ILE A 90 5.95 -8.27 0.63
CA ILE A 90 7.38 -8.26 0.30
C ILE A 90 7.91 -9.68 0.20
N GLU A 91 7.67 -10.52 1.23
CA GLU A 91 8.12 -11.91 1.28
C GLU A 91 7.63 -12.72 0.07
N LEU A 92 6.31 -12.69 -0.19
CA LEU A 92 5.70 -13.39 -1.32
C LEU A 92 6.29 -12.94 -2.67
N ARG A 93 6.47 -11.63 -2.85
CA ARG A 93 7.00 -11.13 -4.13
C ARG A 93 8.48 -11.41 -4.31
N CYS A 94 9.28 -11.40 -3.25
CA CYS A 94 10.67 -11.84 -3.30
C CYS A 94 10.75 -13.30 -3.76
N GLU A 95 9.95 -14.19 -3.17
CA GLU A 95 9.86 -15.60 -3.55
C GLU A 95 9.47 -15.76 -5.04
N GLU A 96 8.41 -15.09 -5.49
CA GLU A 96 7.94 -15.12 -6.88
C GLU A 96 9.02 -14.67 -7.88
N LEU A 97 9.88 -13.74 -7.50
CA LEU A 97 10.93 -13.18 -8.36
C LEU A 97 12.31 -13.86 -8.19
N GLY A 98 12.42 -14.84 -7.27
CA GLY A 98 13.68 -15.53 -6.97
C GLY A 98 14.72 -14.61 -6.30
N LEU A 99 14.24 -13.60 -5.55
CA LEU A 99 15.07 -12.73 -4.71
C LEU A 99 15.20 -13.34 -3.31
N THR A 100 16.36 -13.16 -2.68
CA THR A 100 16.58 -13.61 -1.31
C THR A 100 16.21 -12.49 -0.35
N LEU A 101 15.24 -12.70 0.54
CA LEU A 101 15.02 -11.80 1.66
C LEU A 101 16.09 -12.09 2.73
N GLY A 102 16.96 -11.11 2.95
CA GLY A 102 18.09 -11.20 3.88
C GLY A 102 17.72 -10.70 5.28
N GLN A 103 18.54 -9.78 5.80
CA GLN A 103 18.35 -9.23 7.15
C GLN A 103 17.09 -8.35 7.24
N THR A 104 16.31 -8.54 8.31
CA THR A 104 15.26 -7.62 8.72
C THR A 104 15.71 -6.84 9.95
N LEU A 105 15.81 -5.53 9.82
CA LEU A 105 16.06 -4.59 10.91
C LEU A 105 14.73 -4.00 11.40
N ARG A 106 14.67 -3.63 12.68
CA ARG A 106 13.47 -3.06 13.31
C ARG A 106 13.82 -1.90 14.24
N GLY A 107 12.92 -0.93 14.29
CA GLY A 107 12.99 0.18 15.23
C GLY A 107 13.26 1.52 14.60
N ARG A 108 13.05 2.57 15.40
CA ARG A 108 13.20 3.99 15.02
C ARG A 108 14.57 4.57 15.36
N SER A 109 15.25 4.01 16.34
CA SER A 109 16.54 4.49 16.85
C SER A 109 17.49 3.33 17.02
N SER A 110 18.78 3.57 16.77
CA SER A 110 19.87 2.57 16.72
C SER A 110 19.63 1.50 15.66
N LEU A 111 19.56 1.93 14.41
CA LEU A 111 19.67 1.01 13.28
C LEU A 111 20.99 0.27 13.41
N GLY A 112 20.93 -1.05 13.64
CA GLY A 112 22.12 -1.90 13.74
C GLY A 112 22.92 -1.87 12.44
N THR A 113 24.04 -2.61 12.40
CA THR A 113 24.82 -2.73 11.16
C THR A 113 24.04 -3.57 10.14
N LEU A 114 23.81 -3.01 8.96
CA LEU A 114 23.23 -3.75 7.86
C LEU A 114 24.25 -4.73 7.28
N GLN A 115 23.87 -5.99 7.16
CA GLN A 115 24.67 -6.97 6.40
C GLN A 115 24.61 -6.62 4.91
N LYS A 116 25.57 -7.14 4.15
CA LYS A 116 25.64 -6.89 2.70
C LYS A 116 24.32 -7.30 2.03
N ALA A 117 23.68 -6.33 1.39
CA ALA A 117 22.47 -6.50 0.61
C ALA A 117 22.62 -5.76 -0.72
N ASP A 118 21.87 -6.18 -1.74
CA ASP A 118 21.85 -5.54 -3.06
C ASP A 118 20.77 -4.45 -3.15
N GLY A 119 19.81 -4.46 -2.22
CA GLY A 119 18.77 -3.45 -2.13
C GLY A 119 18.13 -3.40 -0.76
N LEU A 120 17.47 -2.28 -0.45
CA LEU A 120 16.82 -2.02 0.84
C LEU A 120 15.37 -1.59 0.61
N ILE A 121 14.45 -2.23 1.32
CA ILE A 121 13.06 -1.78 1.43
C ILE A 121 12.85 -1.23 2.84
N VAL A 122 12.38 0.01 2.94
CA VAL A 122 12.11 0.70 4.20
C VAL A 122 10.60 0.86 4.35
N VAL A 123 10.02 0.35 5.42
CA VAL A 123 8.58 0.38 5.68
C VAL A 123 8.29 1.25 6.90
N GLY A 124 7.42 2.26 6.70
CA GLY A 124 7.01 3.21 7.74
C GLY A 124 7.97 4.38 7.93
N GLY A 125 7.70 5.22 8.93
CA GLY A 125 8.37 6.50 9.14
C GLY A 125 9.79 6.38 9.71
N VAL A 126 10.78 6.16 8.87
CA VAL A 126 12.21 6.19 9.23
C VAL A 126 12.84 7.44 8.62
N ASP A 127 13.71 8.11 9.35
CA ASP A 127 14.42 9.30 8.87
C ASP A 127 15.29 8.94 7.64
N PRO A 128 15.11 9.61 6.47
CA PRO A 128 15.89 9.36 5.28
C PRO A 128 17.39 9.60 5.45
N GLU A 129 17.80 10.49 6.35
CA GLU A 129 19.23 10.67 6.67
C GLU A 129 19.80 9.44 7.36
N GLU A 130 19.06 8.84 8.28
CA GLU A 130 19.45 7.59 8.93
C GLU A 130 19.49 6.43 7.93
N VAL A 131 18.50 6.35 7.04
CA VAL A 131 18.49 5.36 5.94
C VAL A 131 19.72 5.51 5.05
N SER A 132 20.08 6.74 4.67
CA SER A 132 21.27 7.02 3.83
C SER A 132 22.59 6.65 4.50
N LYS A 133 22.67 6.79 5.83
CA LYS A 133 23.84 6.36 6.61
C LYS A 133 23.94 4.83 6.70
N LEU A 134 22.79 4.16 6.82
CA LEU A 134 22.72 2.72 6.91
C LEU A 134 23.02 2.04 5.56
N TYR A 135 22.50 2.61 4.46
CA TYR A 135 22.60 2.06 3.12
C TYR A 135 22.90 3.18 2.10
N PRO A 136 24.16 3.27 1.63
CA PRO A 136 24.62 4.43 0.84
C PRO A 136 24.16 4.41 -0.63
N ASP A 137 23.78 3.25 -1.20
CA ASP A 137 23.30 3.18 -2.59
C ASP A 137 21.82 3.58 -2.69
N LYS A 138 21.58 4.86 -2.83
CA LYS A 138 20.23 5.45 -2.95
C LYS A 138 19.41 4.88 -4.11
N ASN A 139 20.05 4.36 -5.15
CA ASN A 139 19.35 3.87 -6.34
C ASN A 139 18.62 2.54 -6.09
N THR A 140 19.01 1.80 -5.06
CA THR A 140 18.41 0.52 -4.70
C THR A 140 17.68 0.58 -3.35
N ILE A 141 17.10 1.75 -3.02
CA ILE A 141 16.21 1.95 -1.87
C ILE A 141 14.79 2.16 -2.36
N VAL A 142 13.83 1.48 -1.72
CA VAL A 142 12.39 1.70 -1.91
C VAL A 142 11.75 2.02 -0.56
N LEU A 143 11.06 3.17 -0.49
CA LEU A 143 10.31 3.59 0.69
C LEU A 143 8.84 3.15 0.57
N VAL A 144 8.28 2.58 1.62
CA VAL A 144 6.88 2.13 1.69
C VAL A 144 6.19 2.80 2.85
N ASP A 145 5.00 3.35 2.60
CA ASP A 145 4.17 4.05 3.58
C ASP A 145 4.89 5.23 4.24
N GLN A 146 5.71 5.91 3.47
CA GLN A 146 6.47 7.06 3.89
C GLN A 146 6.27 8.21 2.90
N TYR A 147 6.18 9.45 3.40
CA TYR A 147 6.02 10.62 2.57
C TYR A 147 7.18 11.60 2.78
N HIS A 148 7.94 11.85 1.72
CA HIS A 148 8.93 12.92 1.64
C HIS A 148 8.66 13.77 0.40
N GLU A 149 8.75 15.09 0.54
CA GLU A 149 8.54 16.02 -0.58
C GLU A 149 9.68 15.98 -1.59
N GLN A 150 10.91 15.74 -1.10
CA GLN A 150 12.12 15.62 -1.93
C GLN A 150 12.47 14.14 -2.12
N LEU A 151 11.85 13.51 -3.12
CA LEU A 151 12.06 12.09 -3.36
C LEU A 151 13.20 11.86 -4.33
N GLU A 152 14.34 11.42 -3.81
CA GLU A 152 15.41 10.79 -4.59
C GLU A 152 15.24 9.25 -4.67
N TYR A 153 14.29 8.69 -3.91
CA TYR A 153 14.05 7.25 -3.77
C TYR A 153 12.78 6.80 -4.49
N ASP A 154 12.74 5.54 -4.88
CA ASP A 154 11.49 4.91 -5.25
C ASP A 154 10.53 4.86 -4.06
N SER A 155 9.24 5.01 -4.29
CA SER A 155 8.28 4.94 -3.20
C SER A 155 6.95 4.29 -3.56
N VAL A 156 6.36 3.62 -2.57
CA VAL A 156 5.00 3.10 -2.61
C VAL A 156 4.18 3.73 -1.50
N ARG A 157 3.08 4.38 -1.85
CA ARG A 157 2.25 5.17 -0.93
C ARG A 157 0.78 4.88 -1.12
N LEU A 158 -0.02 5.13 -0.08
CA LEU A 158 -1.47 5.19 -0.19
C LEU A 158 -1.93 6.57 -0.69
N HIS A 159 -3.08 6.58 -1.35
CA HIS A 159 -3.76 7.82 -1.69
C HIS A 159 -4.59 8.33 -0.51
N PHE A 160 -3.92 8.74 0.59
CA PHE A 160 -4.58 9.14 1.85
C PHE A 160 -5.69 10.18 1.68
N ARG A 161 -5.50 11.18 0.79
CA ARG A 161 -6.55 12.16 0.53
C ARG A 161 -7.82 11.50 0.04
N GLN A 162 -7.73 10.64 -0.99
CA GLN A 162 -8.88 9.92 -1.52
C GLN A 162 -9.54 9.05 -0.45
N ALA A 163 -8.72 8.38 0.37
CA ALA A 163 -9.20 7.53 1.45
C ALA A 163 -10.05 8.29 2.47
N VAL A 164 -9.55 9.44 2.94
CA VAL A 164 -10.26 10.30 3.88
C VAL A 164 -11.50 10.92 3.23
N ASP A 165 -11.39 11.38 1.96
CA ASP A 165 -12.52 11.91 1.21
C ASP A 165 -13.64 10.87 1.05
N GLN A 166 -13.31 9.58 0.84
CA GLN A 166 -14.29 8.48 0.78
C GLN A 166 -14.98 8.25 2.13
N ALA A 167 -14.22 8.19 3.23
CA ALA A 167 -14.75 7.95 4.57
C ALA A 167 -15.68 9.10 5.02
N LEU A 168 -15.20 10.33 4.91
CA LEU A 168 -15.95 11.51 5.36
C LEU A 168 -17.11 11.86 4.41
N GLY A 169 -16.93 11.65 3.09
CA GLY A 169 -18.00 11.80 2.10
C GLY A 169 -19.17 10.90 2.42
N HIS A 170 -18.92 9.62 2.71
CA HIS A 170 -19.93 8.66 3.13
C HIS A 170 -20.70 9.13 4.39
N LEU A 171 -19.99 9.59 5.42
CA LEU A 171 -20.64 10.11 6.64
C LEU A 171 -21.48 11.36 6.37
N LEU A 172 -21.01 12.26 5.49
CA LEU A 172 -21.79 13.44 5.07
C LEU A 172 -23.05 13.06 4.27
N GLU A 173 -22.97 12.07 3.41
CA GLU A 173 -24.11 11.53 2.63
C GLU A 173 -25.17 10.92 3.55
N LEU A 174 -24.77 10.31 4.67
CA LEU A 174 -25.67 9.82 5.72
C LEU A 174 -26.28 10.95 6.59
N GLY A 175 -25.86 12.20 6.40
CA GLY A 175 -26.41 13.36 7.09
C GLY A 175 -25.60 13.83 8.30
N HIS A 176 -24.50 13.16 8.65
CA HIS A 176 -23.64 13.58 9.76
C HIS A 176 -22.92 14.90 9.45
N ARG A 177 -22.90 15.81 10.43
CA ARG A 177 -22.20 17.11 10.33
C ARG A 177 -21.22 17.31 11.49
N GLN A 178 -21.51 16.72 12.64
CA GLN A 178 -20.64 16.65 13.81
C GLN A 178 -19.86 15.34 13.73
N ILE A 179 -18.68 15.37 13.14
CA ILE A 179 -17.83 14.20 12.91
C ILE A 179 -16.57 14.35 13.76
N GLY A 180 -16.32 13.35 14.62
CA GLY A 180 -15.11 13.23 15.40
C GLY A 180 -13.99 12.51 14.66
N PHE A 181 -12.78 12.68 15.13
CA PHE A 181 -11.58 11.99 14.68
C PHE A 181 -10.81 11.43 15.86
N ILE A 182 -10.43 10.16 15.76
CA ILE A 182 -9.46 9.56 16.65
C ILE A 182 -8.29 9.00 15.85
N GLY A 183 -7.05 9.31 16.23
CA GLY A 183 -5.87 8.93 15.48
C GLY A 183 -4.63 8.76 16.33
N GLY A 184 -3.63 8.10 15.78
CA GLY A 184 -2.33 7.96 16.40
C GLY A 184 -1.43 9.17 16.12
N LYS A 185 -0.52 9.43 17.04
CA LYS A 185 0.49 10.48 16.91
C LYS A 185 1.71 9.90 16.22
N SER A 186 2.01 10.39 15.01
CA SER A 186 3.25 10.08 14.32
C SER A 186 3.67 11.24 13.41
N ASP A 187 4.96 11.38 13.19
CA ASP A 187 5.48 12.36 12.25
C ASP A 187 4.98 12.02 10.83
N GLY A 188 4.37 13.02 10.17
CA GLY A 188 3.83 12.83 8.83
C GLY A 188 2.48 12.14 8.74
N GLU A 189 1.73 11.98 9.85
CA GLU A 189 0.38 11.43 9.83
C GLU A 189 -0.54 12.24 8.90
N ARG A 190 -1.01 11.58 7.86
CA ARG A 190 -1.75 12.25 6.78
C ARG A 190 -3.27 12.22 6.98
N ARG A 191 -3.82 11.22 7.68
CA ARG A 191 -5.26 11.08 7.90
C ARG A 191 -5.81 12.22 8.74
N ALA A 192 -5.12 12.59 9.82
CA ALA A 192 -5.47 13.76 10.64
C ALA A 192 -5.42 15.05 9.82
N HIS A 193 -4.36 15.28 9.04
CA HIS A 193 -4.23 16.44 8.17
C HIS A 193 -5.37 16.53 7.14
N TYR A 194 -5.68 15.43 6.44
CA TYR A 194 -6.74 15.43 5.43
C TYR A 194 -8.13 15.50 6.06
N PHE A 195 -8.34 14.92 7.27
CA PHE A 195 -9.56 15.09 8.04
C PHE A 195 -9.79 16.58 8.36
N GLU A 196 -8.83 17.23 8.99
CA GLU A 196 -8.93 18.67 9.33
C GLU A 196 -9.20 19.51 8.08
N ARG A 197 -8.45 19.30 7.01
CA ARG A 197 -8.62 20.00 5.75
C ARG A 197 -10.04 19.80 5.19
N PHE A 198 -10.51 18.55 5.07
CA PHE A 198 -11.82 18.22 4.55
C PHE A 198 -12.96 18.90 5.33
N MET A 199 -12.85 18.89 6.67
CA MET A 199 -13.85 19.48 7.55
C MET A 199 -13.79 21.02 7.54
N ARG A 200 -12.60 21.62 7.48
CA ARG A 200 -12.43 23.09 7.37
C ARG A 200 -12.97 23.64 6.05
N GLU A 201 -12.70 22.99 4.94
CA GLU A 201 -13.21 23.38 3.60
C GLU A 201 -14.75 23.42 3.56
N ARG A 202 -15.43 22.78 4.51
CA ARG A 202 -16.90 22.71 4.63
C ARG A 202 -17.47 23.50 5.84
N GLY A 203 -16.62 24.15 6.61
CA GLY A 203 -17.04 24.89 7.82
C GLY A 203 -17.53 23.97 8.96
N LEU A 204 -17.14 22.70 8.96
CA LEU A 204 -17.59 21.68 9.91
C LEU A 204 -16.50 21.26 10.92
N TYR A 205 -15.31 21.81 10.84
CA TYR A 205 -14.20 21.43 11.72
C TYR A 205 -14.44 21.90 13.15
N ASN A 206 -14.48 20.96 14.10
CA ASN A 206 -14.50 21.24 15.53
C ASN A 206 -13.29 20.57 16.21
N PRO A 207 -12.30 21.33 16.73
CA PRO A 207 -11.13 20.76 17.36
C PRO A 207 -11.45 19.99 18.66
N GLN A 208 -12.60 20.25 19.32
CA GLN A 208 -13.04 19.49 20.49
C GLN A 208 -13.41 18.05 20.15
N PHE A 209 -13.67 17.73 18.89
CA PHE A 209 -13.98 16.39 18.41
C PHE A 209 -12.76 15.62 17.91
N VAL A 210 -11.54 16.14 18.12
CA VAL A 210 -10.30 15.49 17.66
C VAL A 210 -9.52 14.96 18.84
N ARG A 211 -9.14 13.68 18.79
CA ARG A 211 -8.24 13.04 19.76
C ARG A 211 -7.09 12.38 19.07
N VAL A 212 -5.89 12.58 19.58
CA VAL A 212 -4.67 12.02 19.02
C VAL A 212 -3.82 11.42 20.15
N GLY A 213 -3.57 10.12 20.08
CA GLY A 213 -2.83 9.37 21.10
C GLY A 213 -1.83 8.38 20.48
N ALA A 214 -1.71 7.18 21.03
CA ALA A 214 -1.00 6.09 20.39
C ALA A 214 -1.92 5.29 19.44
N TRP A 215 -1.46 4.14 18.92
CA TRP A 215 -2.15 3.42 17.83
C TRP A 215 -2.89 2.16 18.25
N SER A 216 -2.84 1.81 19.55
CA SER A 216 -3.42 0.56 20.01
C SER A 216 -4.95 0.60 20.14
N THR A 217 -5.55 -0.57 20.21
CA THR A 217 -6.98 -0.73 20.53
C THR A 217 -7.34 -0.11 21.89
N ALA A 218 -6.43 -0.19 22.87
CA ALA A 218 -6.61 0.45 24.18
C ALA A 218 -6.65 1.98 24.08
N ASP A 219 -5.81 2.57 23.22
CA ASP A 219 -5.82 4.02 22.98
C ASP A 219 -7.13 4.46 22.31
N GLY A 220 -7.63 3.69 21.35
CA GLY A 220 -8.94 3.94 20.72
C GLY A 220 -10.07 3.94 21.75
N TYR A 221 -10.03 3.01 22.72
CA TYR A 221 -10.98 2.99 23.84
C TYR A 221 -10.88 4.23 24.72
N LEU A 222 -9.65 4.65 25.09
CA LEU A 222 -9.44 5.84 25.92
C LEU A 222 -9.87 7.13 25.21
N MET A 223 -9.46 7.32 23.96
CA MET A 223 -9.82 8.50 23.16
C MET A 223 -11.33 8.62 22.94
N MET A 224 -12.03 7.51 22.76
CA MET A 224 -13.49 7.54 22.63
C MET A 224 -14.16 7.89 23.96
N ASN A 225 -13.67 7.39 25.11
CA ASN A 225 -14.17 7.80 26.43
C ASN A 225 -14.00 9.30 26.66
N GLU A 226 -12.88 9.90 26.24
CA GLU A 226 -12.66 11.34 26.30
C GLU A 226 -13.67 12.12 25.43
N LEU A 227 -13.95 11.65 24.21
CA LEU A 227 -14.97 12.26 23.35
C LEU A 227 -16.38 12.16 23.94
N LEU A 228 -16.69 11.05 24.60
CA LEU A 228 -17.99 10.84 25.25
C LEU A 228 -18.17 11.67 26.53
N ALA A 229 -17.09 12.15 27.13
CA ALA A 229 -17.11 13.03 28.30
C ALA A 229 -17.39 14.52 27.94
N GLU A 230 -17.28 14.89 26.66
CA GLU A 230 -17.60 16.25 26.21
C GLU A 230 -19.08 16.58 26.35
N GLN A 231 -19.40 17.88 26.54
CA GLN A 231 -20.80 18.34 26.61
C GLN A 231 -21.52 18.16 25.29
N GLU A 232 -20.85 18.51 24.19
CA GLU A 232 -21.31 18.24 22.84
C GLU A 232 -20.57 17.00 22.32
N ARG A 233 -21.29 16.09 21.68
CA ARG A 233 -20.75 14.83 21.16
C ARG A 233 -20.88 14.77 19.66
N PRO A 234 -19.89 14.22 18.95
CA PRO A 234 -20.05 13.93 17.53
C PRO A 234 -21.13 12.85 17.32
N THR A 235 -21.80 12.91 16.17
CA THR A 235 -22.77 11.89 15.75
C THR A 235 -22.14 10.80 14.89
N ALA A 236 -20.89 11.01 14.49
CA ALA A 236 -20.07 10.02 13.79
C ALA A 236 -18.59 10.19 14.18
N CYS A 237 -17.81 9.13 14.06
CA CYS A 237 -16.37 9.15 14.32
C CYS A 237 -15.63 8.45 13.19
N PHE A 238 -14.59 9.11 12.66
CA PHE A 238 -13.61 8.52 11.78
C PHE A 238 -12.36 8.16 12.59
N ALA A 239 -12.05 6.88 12.67
CA ALA A 239 -10.85 6.35 13.32
C ALA A 239 -9.75 6.11 12.29
N ALA A 240 -8.53 6.57 12.59
CA ALA A 240 -7.39 6.50 11.68
C ALA A 240 -6.86 5.07 11.46
N SER A 241 -7.30 4.08 12.23
CA SER A 241 -7.05 2.65 11.99
C SER A 241 -8.18 1.80 12.56
N ASP A 242 -8.29 0.57 12.08
CA ASP A 242 -9.30 -0.38 12.59
C ASP A 242 -9.04 -0.79 14.05
N PRO A 243 -7.80 -1.00 14.54
CA PRO A 243 -7.56 -1.19 15.96
C PRO A 243 -8.13 -0.06 16.83
N LEU A 244 -7.93 1.22 16.43
CA LEU A 244 -8.52 2.37 17.11
C LEU A 244 -10.05 2.34 17.06
N ALA A 245 -10.64 2.02 15.90
CA ALA A 245 -12.08 1.91 15.74
C ALA A 245 -12.68 0.80 16.62
N ILE A 246 -12.02 -0.34 16.72
CA ILE A 246 -12.42 -1.48 17.59
C ILE A 246 -12.44 -1.05 19.06
N GLY A 247 -11.41 -0.31 19.49
CA GLY A 247 -11.37 0.26 20.83
C GLY A 247 -12.52 1.25 21.06
N ALA A 248 -12.80 2.11 20.08
CA ALA A 248 -13.91 3.05 20.13
C ALA A 248 -15.28 2.34 20.23
N LEU A 249 -15.52 1.31 19.43
CA LEU A 249 -16.73 0.49 19.51
C LEU A 249 -16.92 -0.12 20.92
N ARG A 250 -15.84 -0.57 21.53
CA ARG A 250 -15.89 -1.12 22.91
C ARG A 250 -16.27 -0.05 23.95
N ALA A 251 -15.76 1.20 23.79
CA ALA A 251 -16.11 2.31 24.65
C ALA A 251 -17.59 2.70 24.49
N LEU A 252 -18.06 2.87 23.26
CA LEU A 252 -19.46 3.17 22.93
C LEU A 252 -20.40 2.14 23.53
N HIS A 253 -20.11 0.86 23.37
CA HIS A 253 -20.88 -0.22 23.96
C HIS A 253 -20.93 -0.12 25.50
N GLY A 254 -19.80 0.20 26.15
CA GLY A 254 -19.71 0.36 27.61
C GLY A 254 -20.55 1.51 28.16
N HIS A 255 -20.77 2.55 27.36
CA HIS A 255 -21.62 3.69 27.68
C HIS A 255 -23.08 3.56 27.19
N GLY A 256 -23.46 2.41 26.62
CA GLY A 256 -24.80 2.17 26.09
C GLY A 256 -25.15 3.00 24.85
N VAL A 257 -24.13 3.56 24.16
CA VAL A 257 -24.29 4.31 22.92
C VAL A 257 -24.44 3.31 21.75
N LYS A 258 -25.53 3.40 21.03
CA LYS A 258 -25.84 2.50 19.92
C LYS A 258 -25.08 2.89 18.66
N VAL A 259 -24.51 1.90 17.99
CA VAL A 259 -23.81 2.07 16.73
C VAL A 259 -24.58 1.30 15.65
N PRO A 260 -25.03 1.93 14.58
CA PRO A 260 -24.75 3.32 14.16
C PRO A 260 -25.76 4.37 14.62
N GLU A 261 -26.84 4.03 15.36
CA GLU A 261 -28.03 4.88 15.56
C GLU A 261 -27.70 6.17 16.31
N ASP A 262 -26.88 6.10 17.39
CA ASP A 262 -26.47 7.27 18.18
C ASP A 262 -25.13 7.83 17.67
N MET A 263 -24.22 6.95 17.21
CA MET A 263 -22.94 7.33 16.66
C MET A 263 -22.47 6.34 15.60
N ALA A 264 -22.29 6.81 14.37
CA ALA A 264 -21.66 6.03 13.30
C ALA A 264 -20.14 5.95 13.49
N VAL A 265 -19.53 4.82 13.13
CA VAL A 265 -18.07 4.63 13.20
C VAL A 265 -17.52 4.15 11.87
N VAL A 266 -16.46 4.81 11.40
CA VAL A 266 -15.70 4.40 10.21
C VAL A 266 -14.25 4.22 10.60
N GLY A 267 -13.65 3.09 10.23
CA GLY A 267 -12.24 2.75 10.44
C GLY A 267 -11.37 2.96 9.21
N PHE A 268 -10.16 2.40 9.28
CA PHE A 268 -9.17 2.43 8.22
C PHE A 268 -8.31 1.17 8.29
N ASP A 269 -7.96 0.57 7.16
CA ASP A 269 -7.13 -0.58 6.83
C ASP A 269 -7.90 -1.78 6.30
N ASP A 270 -9.13 -2.02 6.76
CA ASP A 270 -9.96 -3.21 6.49
C ASP A 270 -9.25 -4.51 6.91
N ILE A 271 -8.77 -4.53 8.17
CA ILE A 271 -8.22 -5.75 8.76
C ILE A 271 -9.32 -6.83 8.87
N GLU A 272 -8.91 -8.10 8.94
CA GLU A 272 -9.86 -9.23 9.01
C GLU A 272 -10.89 -9.07 10.14
N MET A 273 -10.45 -8.62 11.31
CA MET A 273 -11.31 -8.43 12.48
C MET A 273 -12.42 -7.38 12.25
N ALA A 274 -12.25 -6.43 11.34
CA ALA A 274 -13.26 -5.42 11.04
C ALA A 274 -14.61 -6.01 10.59
N ALA A 275 -14.59 -7.18 9.96
CA ALA A 275 -15.80 -7.89 9.55
C ALA A 275 -16.48 -8.66 10.69
N PHE A 276 -15.77 -8.93 11.79
CA PHE A 276 -16.23 -9.81 12.89
C PHE A 276 -16.53 -9.08 14.20
N VAL A 277 -16.25 -7.78 14.29
CA VAL A 277 -16.69 -6.97 15.43
C VAL A 277 -18.20 -6.70 15.38
N GLN A 278 -18.78 -6.27 16.49
CA GLN A 278 -20.21 -6.00 16.59
C GLN A 278 -20.45 -4.51 16.92
N PRO A 279 -21.12 -3.76 16.03
CA PRO A 279 -21.49 -4.14 14.66
C PRO A 279 -20.26 -4.27 13.74
N PRO A 280 -20.37 -4.99 12.60
CA PRO A 280 -19.31 -5.06 11.59
C PRO A 280 -18.88 -3.68 11.13
N LEU A 281 -17.55 -3.44 11.12
CA LEU A 281 -16.95 -2.12 10.95
C LEU A 281 -16.89 -1.70 9.48
N THR A 282 -17.52 -0.57 9.15
CA THR A 282 -17.27 0.19 7.92
C THR A 282 -15.86 0.74 7.98
N THR A 283 -15.06 0.55 6.93
CA THR A 283 -13.66 0.91 6.94
C THR A 283 -13.11 1.16 5.54
N VAL A 284 -11.99 1.86 5.44
CA VAL A 284 -11.29 2.09 4.17
C VAL A 284 -10.24 0.99 3.97
N ARG A 285 -10.38 0.19 2.91
CA ARG A 285 -9.39 -0.85 2.55
C ARG A 285 -8.14 -0.23 1.94
N ALA A 286 -6.98 -0.51 2.54
CA ALA A 286 -5.69 0.09 2.22
C ALA A 286 -4.78 -0.76 1.31
N TYR A 287 -5.06 -2.05 1.12
CA TYR A 287 -4.28 -3.01 0.32
C TYR A 287 -2.78 -3.11 0.70
N PRO A 288 -2.42 -3.29 1.98
CA PRO A 288 -1.02 -3.29 2.42
C PRO A 288 -0.16 -4.39 1.78
N GLU A 289 -0.70 -5.59 1.52
CA GLU A 289 0.02 -6.65 0.82
C GLU A 289 0.42 -6.22 -0.61
N GLN A 290 -0.45 -5.48 -1.31
CA GLN A 290 -0.14 -4.96 -2.64
C GLN A 290 0.95 -3.88 -2.59
N MET A 291 1.01 -3.09 -1.52
CA MET A 291 2.10 -2.13 -1.31
C MET A 291 3.45 -2.84 -1.19
N GLY A 292 3.50 -3.92 -0.41
CA GLY A 292 4.71 -4.75 -0.29
C GLY A 292 5.15 -5.36 -1.62
N LYS A 293 4.21 -5.93 -2.37
CA LYS A 293 4.48 -6.49 -3.72
C LYS A 293 4.98 -5.42 -4.69
N ALA A 294 4.38 -4.24 -4.66
CA ALA A 294 4.78 -3.11 -5.51
C ALA A 294 6.21 -2.63 -5.17
N ALA A 295 6.59 -2.61 -3.90
CA ALA A 295 7.92 -2.22 -3.47
C ALA A 295 9.01 -3.15 -4.03
N VAL A 296 8.81 -4.46 -3.93
CA VAL A 296 9.74 -5.44 -4.51
C VAL A 296 9.79 -5.34 -6.03
N GLN A 297 8.66 -5.03 -6.68
CA GLN A 297 8.61 -4.83 -8.13
C GLN A 297 9.47 -3.61 -8.53
N LEU A 298 9.34 -2.47 -7.84
CA LEU A 298 10.17 -1.28 -8.09
C LEU A 298 11.66 -1.57 -7.90
N LEU A 299 12.02 -2.26 -6.81
CA LEU A 299 13.40 -2.65 -6.54
C LEU A 299 13.96 -3.60 -7.62
N SER A 300 13.15 -4.57 -8.06
CA SER A 300 13.50 -5.46 -9.16
C SER A 300 13.83 -4.71 -10.46
N GLU A 301 13.06 -3.67 -10.78
CA GLU A 301 13.30 -2.82 -11.94
C GLU A 301 14.61 -2.02 -11.83
N ARG A 302 15.03 -1.65 -10.61
CA ARG A 302 16.35 -1.06 -10.35
C ARG A 302 17.47 -2.05 -10.65
N PHE A 303 17.33 -3.29 -10.21
CA PHE A 303 18.29 -4.35 -10.55
C PHE A 303 18.38 -4.61 -12.07
N GLU A 304 17.30 -4.35 -12.80
CA GLU A 304 17.23 -4.43 -14.27
C GLU A 304 17.75 -3.16 -14.98
N GLY A 305 18.22 -2.16 -14.23
CA GLY A 305 18.84 -0.93 -14.76
C GLY A 305 17.88 0.24 -14.99
N ARG A 306 16.73 0.27 -14.31
CA ARG A 306 15.88 1.49 -14.32
C ARG A 306 16.58 2.61 -13.56
N GLU A 307 16.85 3.73 -14.22
CA GLU A 307 17.56 4.88 -13.62
C GLU A 307 16.63 5.88 -12.91
N PRO A 308 15.49 6.35 -13.50
CA PRO A 308 14.67 7.36 -12.83
C PRO A 308 13.92 6.78 -11.63
N PRO A 309 13.75 7.55 -10.53
CA PRO A 309 12.87 7.15 -9.44
C PRO A 309 11.43 7.01 -9.91
N ALA A 310 10.70 6.09 -9.29
CA ALA A 310 9.30 5.83 -9.60
C ALA A 310 8.44 5.87 -8.32
N TYR A 311 7.24 6.43 -8.44
CA TYR A 311 6.32 6.64 -7.34
C TYR A 311 5.03 5.89 -7.61
N ASN A 312 4.77 4.84 -6.83
CA ASN A 312 3.56 4.05 -6.90
C ASN A 312 2.56 4.55 -5.85
N VAL A 313 1.37 4.96 -6.31
CA VAL A 313 0.27 5.37 -5.43
C VAL A 313 -0.82 4.32 -5.50
N ILE A 314 -1.05 3.63 -4.40
CA ILE A 314 -2.09 2.62 -4.28
C ILE A 314 -3.41 3.32 -3.91
N GLY A 315 -4.45 3.07 -4.70
CA GLY A 315 -5.80 3.54 -4.42
C GLY A 315 -6.43 2.77 -3.26
N THR A 316 -7.47 3.35 -2.68
CA THR A 316 -8.23 2.77 -1.56
C THR A 316 -9.68 2.52 -1.94
N LYS A 317 -10.40 1.73 -1.14
CA LYS A 317 -11.81 1.45 -1.34
C LYS A 317 -12.55 1.47 -0.01
N LEU A 318 -13.62 2.27 0.09
CA LEU A 318 -14.53 2.20 1.23
C LEU A 318 -15.31 0.87 1.20
N VAL A 319 -15.32 0.17 2.32
CA VAL A 319 -16.07 -1.06 2.55
C VAL A 319 -17.15 -0.75 3.58
N ILE A 320 -18.38 -0.56 3.10
CA ILE A 320 -19.51 -0.21 3.96
C ILE A 320 -20.03 -1.46 4.66
N ARG A 321 -20.23 -1.33 5.99
CA ARG A 321 -20.80 -2.34 6.89
C ARG A 321 -21.74 -1.67 7.89
N GLU A 322 -22.13 -2.38 8.93
CA GLU A 322 -23.20 -1.98 9.86
C GLU A 322 -22.80 -0.85 10.83
N SER A 323 -21.53 -0.59 11.07
CA SER A 323 -21.10 0.44 12.02
C SER A 323 -21.37 1.88 11.55
N SER A 324 -21.72 2.09 10.29
CA SER A 324 -22.09 3.42 9.77
C SER A 324 -23.47 3.45 9.15
N CYS A 325 -24.06 2.30 8.81
CA CYS A 325 -25.32 2.23 8.08
C CYS A 325 -26.10 0.97 8.46
N LEU A 326 -27.38 1.08 8.79
CA LEU A 326 -28.24 -0.08 9.04
C LEU A 326 -28.41 -0.92 7.76
N ASN A 327 -28.47 -2.25 7.91
CA ASN A 327 -28.56 -3.24 6.83
C ASN A 327 -29.59 -2.96 5.73
N SER A 328 -30.68 -2.25 6.03
CA SER A 328 -31.71 -1.85 5.05
C SER A 328 -31.23 -0.88 3.97
N LYS A 329 -30.07 -0.23 4.16
CA LYS A 329 -29.49 0.77 3.23
C LYS A 329 -28.21 0.26 2.52
N ILE A 330 -27.69 -0.91 2.88
CA ILE A 330 -26.48 -1.47 2.26
C ILE A 330 -26.77 -2.07 0.87
N ASN A 331 -28.02 -2.47 0.63
CA ASN A 331 -28.48 -3.16 -0.60
C ASN A 331 -29.26 -2.26 -1.58
N SER A 332 -29.30 -0.97 -1.36
CA SER A 332 -29.89 0.03 -2.25
C SER A 332 -28.81 0.84 -2.97
#